data_7eba8b6a33e488ce672bd39e9b4e9eab
#
_entry.id   7eba8b6a33e488ce672bd39e9b4e9eab
#
_cell.length_a   1.000
_cell.length_b   1.000
_cell.length_c   1.000
_cell.angle_alpha   90.00
_cell.angle_beta   90.00
_cell.angle_gamma   90.00
#
_symmetry.space_group_name_H-M   'P 1'
#
loop_
_entity.id
_entity.type
_entity.pdbx_description
1 polymer ?
#
loop_
_entity_poly.entity_id
_entity_poly.type
_entity_poly.pdbx_seq_one_letter_code
_entity_poly.pdbx_strand_id
1 'polypeptide(L)'
;MLFRSNAIDNDSMRIGSNAAFARQATAFETVCNVYAPYYRQADALYTLTLPSLEEREAVIAGIPTLDAMAAFDYYIKHFNNGRPFILAGHSQGSNVLLNILSVYMSEHPDVYERMVAAYVIGYSVTEAYLSENTHLTFATGAEATGVIVSYNTQSPNVAEGSNPVVLEGALAINPVNWSREETPAGTDEGLGSFMPNAGVFMQVPQ
;
A
#
# COMPACT_ATOMS: atom_id res chain seq x y z
N MET A 1 4.23 26.06 -10.90
CA MET A 1 4.48 24.63 -10.71
C MET A 1 3.32 23.88 -11.35
N LEU A 2 3.53 23.23 -12.49
CA LEU A 2 2.48 22.46 -13.18
C LEU A 2 2.36 21.11 -12.47
N PHE A 3 1.37 20.96 -11.58
CA PHE A 3 1.03 19.66 -11.02
C PHE A 3 0.43 18.79 -12.12
N ARG A 4 1.15 17.77 -12.53
CA ARG A 4 0.62 16.74 -13.42
C ARG A 4 -0.11 15.70 -12.58
N SER A 5 -1.32 16.02 -12.15
CA SER A 5 -2.26 15.02 -11.63
C SER A 5 -3.22 14.62 -12.74
N ASN A 6 -3.52 13.33 -12.80
CA ASN A 6 -4.49 12.84 -13.77
C ASN A 6 -5.92 13.06 -13.26
N ALA A 7 -6.77 13.64 -14.11
CA ALA A 7 -8.18 13.85 -13.77
C ALA A 7 -8.92 12.51 -13.59
N ILE A 8 -9.79 12.45 -12.59
CA ILE A 8 -10.58 11.24 -12.26
C ILE A 8 -11.65 10.90 -13.31
N ASP A 9 -11.97 11.82 -14.21
CA ASP A 9 -12.90 11.67 -15.33
C ASP A 9 -12.23 11.22 -16.63
N ASN A 10 -10.92 10.99 -16.61
CA ASN A 10 -10.17 10.46 -17.74
C ASN A 10 -10.46 8.97 -17.93
N ASP A 11 -11.01 8.59 -19.09
CA ASP A 11 -11.40 7.20 -19.39
C ASP A 11 -10.23 6.23 -19.33
N SER A 12 -9.05 6.60 -19.82
CA SER A 12 -7.86 5.75 -19.75
C SER A 12 -7.42 5.50 -18.32
N MET A 13 -7.53 6.49 -17.44
CA MET A 13 -7.23 6.35 -16.01
C MET A 13 -8.24 5.43 -15.33
N ARG A 14 -9.52 5.52 -15.65
CA ARG A 14 -10.56 4.63 -15.12
C ARG A 14 -10.36 3.18 -15.56
N ILE A 15 -10.04 2.97 -16.83
CA ILE A 15 -9.71 1.63 -17.35
C ILE A 15 -8.50 1.04 -16.60
N GLY A 16 -7.43 1.81 -16.44
CA GLY A 16 -6.23 1.41 -15.68
C GLY A 16 -6.54 1.09 -14.22
N SER A 17 -7.33 1.95 -13.56
CA SER A 17 -7.74 1.76 -12.16
C SER A 17 -8.60 0.51 -11.99
N ASN A 18 -9.56 0.26 -12.88
CA ASN A 18 -10.40 -0.93 -12.85
C ASN A 18 -9.58 -2.21 -13.07
N ALA A 19 -8.58 -2.16 -13.96
CA ALA A 19 -7.67 -3.29 -14.19
C ALA A 19 -6.74 -3.54 -12.98
N ALA A 20 -6.31 -2.50 -12.27
CA ALA A 20 -5.57 -2.63 -11.04
C ALA A 20 -6.46 -3.20 -9.91
N PHE A 21 -7.67 -2.69 -9.75
CA PHE A 21 -8.67 -3.23 -8.81
C PHE A 21 -8.86 -4.73 -9.01
N ALA A 22 -9.14 -5.17 -10.23
CA ALA A 22 -9.39 -6.57 -10.56
C ALA A 22 -8.19 -7.50 -10.28
N ARG A 23 -6.98 -6.98 -10.22
CA ARG A 23 -5.76 -7.78 -9.99
C ARG A 23 -5.21 -7.73 -8.57
N GLN A 24 -5.54 -6.68 -7.83
CA GLN A 24 -4.94 -6.40 -6.51
C GLN A 24 -6.00 -6.38 -5.40
N ALA A 25 -7.06 -5.59 -5.56
CA ALA A 25 -8.06 -5.39 -4.51
C ALA A 25 -8.98 -6.61 -4.32
N THR A 26 -9.25 -7.36 -5.37
CA THR A 26 -10.09 -8.57 -5.33
C THR A 26 -9.54 -9.68 -4.43
N ALA A 27 -8.25 -9.63 -4.08
CA ALA A 27 -7.68 -10.55 -3.08
C ALA A 27 -8.40 -10.49 -1.72
N PHE A 28 -9.04 -9.38 -1.39
CA PHE A 28 -9.76 -9.17 -0.13
C PHE A 28 -11.27 -9.46 -0.22
N GLU A 29 -11.83 -9.70 -1.40
CA GLU A 29 -13.29 -9.83 -1.61
C GLU A 29 -13.91 -11.02 -0.88
N THR A 30 -13.13 -12.06 -0.58
CA THR A 30 -13.63 -13.24 0.15
C THR A 30 -13.86 -12.99 1.62
N VAL A 31 -13.25 -11.94 2.20
CA VAL A 31 -13.26 -11.65 3.63
C VAL A 31 -13.69 -10.21 3.97
N CYS A 32 -13.71 -9.33 2.98
CA CYS A 32 -14.00 -7.91 3.17
C CYS A 32 -14.98 -7.36 2.13
N ASN A 33 -15.72 -6.31 2.52
CA ASN A 33 -16.33 -5.41 1.55
C ASN A 33 -15.26 -4.44 1.05
N VAL A 34 -14.98 -4.44 -0.24
CA VAL A 34 -13.90 -3.63 -0.81
C VAL A 34 -14.43 -2.26 -1.27
N TYR A 35 -13.76 -1.20 -0.84
CA TYR A 35 -14.00 0.18 -1.23
C TYR A 35 -12.73 0.74 -1.86
N ALA A 36 -12.80 1.14 -3.12
CA ALA A 36 -11.67 1.68 -3.86
C ALA A 36 -12.06 3.03 -4.48
N PRO A 37 -11.67 4.14 -3.87
CA PRO A 37 -11.99 5.46 -4.40
C PRO A 37 -11.14 5.77 -5.62
N TYR A 38 -11.72 6.45 -6.61
CA TYR A 38 -10.93 7.18 -7.60
C TYR A 38 -10.35 8.44 -6.93
N TYR A 39 -9.08 8.68 -7.13
CA TYR A 39 -8.40 9.89 -6.66
C TYR A 39 -7.47 10.43 -7.75
N ARG A 40 -7.12 11.70 -7.69
CA ARG A 40 -6.21 12.32 -8.64
C ARG A 40 -4.79 11.85 -8.36
N GLN A 41 -4.33 10.92 -9.17
CA GLN A 41 -3.00 10.33 -9.04
C GLN A 41 -1.91 11.27 -9.58
N ALA A 42 -0.72 11.25 -8.98
CA ALA A 42 0.45 11.87 -9.56
C ALA A 42 0.91 11.08 -10.80
N ASP A 43 1.47 11.78 -11.77
CA ASP A 43 2.13 11.14 -12.92
C ASP A 43 3.40 10.44 -12.42
N ALA A 44 3.39 9.09 -12.47
CA ALA A 44 4.48 8.27 -11.95
C ALA A 44 5.80 8.51 -12.70
N LEU A 45 5.76 8.67 -14.02
CA LEU A 45 6.97 8.95 -14.81
C LEU A 45 7.57 10.29 -14.42
N TYR A 46 6.74 11.32 -14.33
CA TYR A 46 7.21 12.63 -13.87
C TYR A 46 7.78 12.56 -12.46
N THR A 47 7.07 11.95 -11.53
CA THR A 47 7.49 11.87 -10.13
C THR A 47 8.83 11.15 -9.98
N LEU A 48 9.06 10.07 -10.71
CA LEU A 48 10.32 9.32 -10.68
C LEU A 48 11.51 10.08 -11.31
N THR A 49 11.25 11.11 -12.14
CA THR A 49 12.32 11.97 -12.69
C THR A 49 12.76 13.08 -11.75
N LEU A 50 12.04 13.30 -10.65
CA LEU A 50 12.41 14.31 -9.66
C LEU A 50 13.73 13.91 -8.97
N PRO A 51 14.63 14.91 -8.73
CA PRO A 51 16.00 14.62 -8.33
C PRO A 51 16.15 14.10 -6.90
N SER A 52 15.21 14.43 -6.01
CA SER A 52 15.28 14.02 -4.61
C SER A 52 14.05 13.20 -4.16
N LEU A 53 14.24 12.39 -3.13
CA LEU A 53 13.14 11.68 -2.46
C LEU A 53 12.12 12.66 -1.89
N GLU A 54 12.58 13.73 -1.24
CA GLU A 54 11.73 14.77 -0.67
C GLU A 54 10.79 15.40 -1.70
N GLU A 55 11.29 15.72 -2.90
CA GLU A 55 10.45 16.25 -3.98
C GLU A 55 9.42 15.25 -4.48
N ARG A 56 9.79 13.96 -4.56
CA ARG A 56 8.87 12.88 -4.93
C ARG A 56 7.76 12.71 -3.90
N GLU A 57 8.13 12.68 -2.65
CA GLU A 57 7.19 12.55 -1.53
C GLU A 57 6.28 13.77 -1.41
N ALA A 58 6.79 14.98 -1.60
CA ALA A 58 5.99 16.21 -1.60
C ALA A 58 4.90 16.22 -2.69
N VAL A 59 5.17 15.62 -3.86
CA VAL A 59 4.16 15.48 -4.93
C VAL A 59 3.03 14.54 -4.49
N ILE A 60 3.38 13.42 -3.85
CA ILE A 60 2.39 12.43 -3.38
C ILE A 60 1.62 12.93 -2.16
N ALA A 61 2.29 13.62 -1.23
CA ALA A 61 1.66 14.23 -0.06
C ALA A 61 0.67 15.35 -0.41
N GLY A 62 0.75 15.89 -1.62
CA GLY A 62 -0.17 16.91 -2.13
C GLY A 62 -1.55 16.36 -2.49
N ILE A 63 -1.99 16.63 -3.72
CA ILE A 63 -3.33 16.28 -4.22
C ILE A 63 -3.67 14.77 -4.05
N PRO A 64 -2.78 13.81 -4.38
CA PRO A 64 -3.10 12.41 -4.23
C PRO A 64 -3.49 12.03 -2.79
N THR A 65 -2.71 12.47 -1.82
CA THR A 65 -2.98 12.20 -0.40
C THR A 65 -4.23 12.92 0.09
N LEU A 66 -4.43 14.18 -0.27
CA LEU A 66 -5.61 14.95 0.14
C LEU A 66 -6.91 14.32 -0.37
N ASP A 67 -6.93 13.88 -1.63
CA ASP A 67 -8.10 13.21 -2.21
C ASP A 67 -8.38 11.87 -1.51
N ALA A 68 -7.34 11.06 -1.31
CA ALA A 68 -7.48 9.76 -0.67
C ALA A 68 -7.87 9.88 0.81
N MET A 69 -7.32 10.85 1.53
CA MET A 69 -7.67 11.14 2.93
C MET A 69 -9.13 11.59 3.05
N ALA A 70 -9.60 12.46 2.16
CA ALA A 70 -11.00 12.89 2.13
C ALA A 70 -11.95 11.71 1.81
N ALA A 71 -11.56 10.83 0.89
CA ALA A 71 -12.33 9.63 0.58
C ALA A 71 -12.35 8.65 1.76
N PHE A 72 -11.24 8.48 2.46
CA PHE A 72 -11.17 7.64 3.64
C PHE A 72 -12.01 8.19 4.80
N ASP A 73 -11.93 9.49 5.08
CA ASP A 73 -12.78 10.15 6.07
C ASP A 73 -14.26 9.98 5.76
N TYR A 74 -14.64 10.14 4.48
CA TYR A 74 -16.00 9.90 4.01
C TYR A 74 -16.43 8.45 4.22
N TYR A 75 -15.55 7.48 3.92
CA TYR A 75 -15.82 6.06 4.19
C TYR A 75 -16.04 5.80 5.69
N ILE A 76 -15.19 6.33 6.56
CA ILE A 76 -15.32 6.17 8.01
C ILE A 76 -16.68 6.71 8.51
N LYS A 77 -17.07 7.88 8.03
CA LYS A 77 -18.31 8.56 8.46
C LYS A 77 -19.60 7.93 7.93
N HIS A 78 -19.57 7.37 6.72
CA HIS A 78 -20.80 6.99 6.02
C HIS A 78 -20.94 5.49 5.73
N PHE A 79 -19.86 4.74 5.69
CA PHE A 79 -19.88 3.34 5.25
C PHE A 79 -19.29 2.36 6.26
N ASN A 80 -18.35 2.79 7.09
CA ASN A 80 -17.65 1.89 8.01
C ASN A 80 -18.55 1.36 9.13
N ASN A 81 -19.43 2.19 9.68
CA ASN A 81 -20.34 1.82 10.79
C ASN A 81 -19.61 1.21 12.00
N GLY A 82 -18.42 1.71 12.35
CA GLY A 82 -17.65 1.23 13.49
C GLY A 82 -16.98 -0.14 13.30
N ARG A 83 -17.02 -0.72 12.11
CA ARG A 83 -16.44 -2.04 11.81
C ARG A 83 -14.91 -1.98 11.76
N PRO A 84 -14.22 -3.10 12.07
CA PRO A 84 -12.81 -3.24 11.73
C PRO A 84 -12.58 -3.08 10.23
N PHE A 85 -11.41 -2.60 9.84
CA PHE A 85 -11.07 -2.39 8.44
C PHE A 85 -9.59 -2.68 8.15
N ILE A 86 -9.30 -2.94 6.90
CA ILE A 86 -7.95 -3.08 6.35
C ILE A 86 -7.72 -1.93 5.38
N LEU A 87 -6.55 -1.34 5.43
CA LEU A 87 -6.04 -0.46 4.39
C LEU A 87 -5.12 -1.25 3.46
N ALA A 88 -5.20 -1.03 2.16
CA ALA A 88 -4.30 -1.67 1.22
C ALA A 88 -3.88 -0.67 0.13
N GLY A 89 -2.59 -0.60 -0.15
CA GLY A 89 -2.01 0.23 -1.19
C GLY A 89 -0.85 -0.46 -1.89
N HIS A 90 -0.64 -0.10 -3.16
CA HIS A 90 0.50 -0.55 -3.94
C HIS A 90 1.21 0.66 -4.56
N SER A 91 2.55 0.65 -4.52
CA SER A 91 3.39 1.70 -5.11
C SER A 91 3.00 3.11 -4.62
N GLN A 92 2.54 4.00 -5.49
CA GLN A 92 2.03 5.33 -5.11
C GLN A 92 0.92 5.25 -4.06
N GLY A 93 0.02 4.24 -4.15
CA GLY A 93 -1.02 4.01 -3.16
C GLY A 93 -0.46 3.69 -1.78
N SER A 94 0.68 3.02 -1.70
CA SER A 94 1.40 2.75 -0.45
C SER A 94 1.96 4.04 0.17
N ASN A 95 2.56 4.91 -0.63
CA ASN A 95 3.05 6.20 -0.16
C ASN A 95 1.90 7.08 0.34
N VAL A 96 0.77 7.10 -0.38
CA VAL A 96 -0.47 7.77 0.08
C VAL A 96 -0.94 7.20 1.42
N LEU A 97 -0.91 5.86 1.60
CA LEU A 97 -1.28 5.25 2.89
C LEU A 97 -0.34 5.64 4.02
N LEU A 98 0.96 5.75 3.78
CA LEU A 98 1.91 6.23 4.80
C LEU A 98 1.53 7.64 5.29
N ASN A 99 1.12 8.53 4.40
CA ASN A 99 0.63 9.85 4.79
C ASN A 99 -0.70 9.80 5.58
N ILE A 100 -1.63 8.91 5.21
CA ILE A 100 -2.87 8.70 5.99
C ILE A 100 -2.55 8.15 7.38
N LEU A 101 -1.64 7.18 7.47
CA LEU A 101 -1.23 6.59 8.73
C LEU A 101 -0.54 7.59 9.65
N SER A 102 0.36 8.42 9.12
CA SER A 102 1.09 9.40 9.92
C SER A 102 0.22 10.58 10.37
N VAL A 103 -0.68 11.08 9.52
CA VAL A 103 -1.48 12.28 9.79
C VAL A 103 -2.86 11.90 10.32
N TYR A 104 -3.69 11.26 9.50
CA TYR A 104 -5.07 11.00 9.86
C TYR A 104 -5.20 10.10 11.09
N MET A 105 -4.43 9.01 11.17
CA MET A 105 -4.54 8.07 12.29
C MET A 105 -3.99 8.65 13.60
N SER A 106 -3.02 9.55 13.55
CA SER A 106 -2.54 10.26 14.74
C SER A 106 -3.59 11.22 15.32
N GLU A 107 -4.42 11.80 14.46
CA GLU A 107 -5.51 12.71 14.84
C GLU A 107 -6.80 11.96 15.24
N HIS A 108 -6.93 10.70 14.83
CA HIS A 108 -8.12 9.88 15.03
C HIS A 108 -7.77 8.50 15.65
N PRO A 109 -7.30 8.46 16.91
CA PRO A 109 -6.88 7.21 17.56
C PRO A 109 -8.02 6.20 17.68
N ASP A 110 -9.27 6.64 17.83
CA ASP A 110 -10.47 5.80 17.84
C ASP A 110 -10.72 5.11 16.49
N VAL A 111 -10.30 5.71 15.39
CA VAL A 111 -10.32 5.08 14.07
C VAL A 111 -9.17 4.08 13.95
N TYR A 112 -7.96 4.47 14.39
CA TYR A 112 -6.78 3.60 14.36
C TYR A 112 -7.00 2.30 15.13
N GLU A 113 -7.61 2.34 16.30
CA GLU A 113 -7.92 1.14 17.12
C GLU A 113 -8.75 0.09 16.37
N ARG A 114 -9.46 0.46 15.32
CA ARG A 114 -10.27 -0.45 14.49
C ARG A 114 -9.54 -0.97 13.25
N MET A 115 -8.35 -0.48 13.00
CA MET A 115 -7.54 -0.96 11.87
C MET A 115 -6.97 -2.34 12.19
N VAL A 116 -7.30 -3.32 11.36
CA VAL A 116 -6.73 -4.68 11.47
C VAL A 116 -5.30 -4.67 10.96
N ALA A 117 -5.08 -4.14 9.75
CA ALA A 117 -3.76 -3.99 9.17
C ALA A 117 -3.76 -2.91 8.07
N ALA A 118 -2.57 -2.36 7.80
CA ALA A 118 -2.30 -1.57 6.62
C ALA A 118 -1.27 -2.29 5.75
N TYR A 119 -1.69 -2.77 4.57
CA TYR A 119 -0.82 -3.39 3.57
C TYR A 119 -0.19 -2.30 2.71
N VAL A 120 1.08 -2.02 2.96
CA VAL A 120 1.90 -1.02 2.26
C VAL A 120 2.87 -1.78 1.35
N ILE A 121 2.46 -2.03 0.11
CA ILE A 121 3.15 -2.94 -0.81
C ILE A 121 3.85 -2.15 -1.93
N GLY A 122 5.09 -2.52 -2.26
CA GLY A 122 5.83 -1.91 -3.36
C GLY A 122 6.28 -0.48 -3.10
N TYR A 123 6.37 -0.09 -1.83
CA TYR A 123 7.01 1.11 -1.32
C TYR A 123 7.51 0.85 0.10
N SER A 124 8.64 1.44 0.49
CA SER A 124 9.28 1.12 1.76
C SER A 124 8.62 1.78 2.96
N VAL A 125 8.42 0.98 4.01
CA VAL A 125 8.25 1.46 5.39
C VAL A 125 9.62 1.40 6.05
N THR A 126 10.14 2.51 6.52
CA THR A 126 11.48 2.58 7.10
C THR A 126 11.46 2.65 8.63
N GLU A 127 12.60 2.29 9.25
CA GLU A 127 12.78 2.50 10.70
C GLU A 127 12.65 3.99 11.08
N ALA A 128 13.16 4.89 10.23
CA ALA A 128 13.03 6.32 10.42
C ALA A 128 11.55 6.75 10.44
N TYR A 129 10.76 6.28 9.47
CA TYR A 129 9.33 6.58 9.41
C TYR A 129 8.60 6.13 10.69
N LEU A 130 8.88 4.94 11.21
CA LEU A 130 8.27 4.47 12.46
C LEU A 130 8.76 5.22 13.69
N SER A 131 10.01 5.66 13.71
CA SER A 131 10.54 6.46 14.82
C SER A 131 9.90 7.84 14.93
N GLU A 132 9.51 8.41 13.80
CA GLU A 132 8.77 9.68 13.71
C GLU A 132 7.26 9.50 13.99
N ASN A 133 6.72 8.30 13.78
CA ASN A 133 5.30 7.98 13.93
C ASN A 133 5.10 6.89 14.99
N THR A 134 5.43 7.19 16.24
CA THR A 134 5.51 6.23 17.36
C THR A 134 4.19 5.56 17.74
N HIS A 135 3.05 6.05 17.22
CA HIS A 135 1.75 5.40 17.36
C HIS A 135 1.58 4.21 16.40
N LEU A 136 2.44 4.07 15.37
CA LEU A 136 2.38 3.00 14.38
C LEU A 136 3.27 1.83 14.78
N THR A 137 2.86 0.63 14.43
CA THR A 137 3.59 -0.62 14.71
C THR A 137 3.74 -1.44 13.43
N PHE A 138 4.93 -2.01 13.22
CA PHE A 138 5.18 -2.94 12.12
C PHE A 138 4.81 -4.36 12.52
N ALA A 139 4.28 -5.16 11.58
CA ALA A 139 3.88 -6.54 11.82
C ALA A 139 5.07 -7.42 12.27
N THR A 140 4.83 -8.26 13.25
CA THR A 140 5.80 -9.22 13.80
C THR A 140 5.41 -10.68 13.52
N GLY A 141 4.27 -10.91 12.91
CA GLY A 141 3.75 -12.23 12.58
C GLY A 141 2.34 -12.17 12.03
N ALA A 142 1.78 -13.31 11.64
CA ALA A 142 0.49 -13.45 10.98
C ALA A 142 -0.72 -12.99 11.82
N GLU A 143 -0.62 -13.07 13.14
CA GLU A 143 -1.73 -12.76 14.06
C GLU A 143 -1.69 -11.32 14.59
N ALA A 144 -0.69 -10.54 14.20
CA ALA A 144 -0.56 -9.16 14.64
C ALA A 144 -1.67 -8.28 14.05
N THR A 145 -2.29 -7.44 14.87
CA THR A 145 -3.33 -6.50 14.46
C THR A 145 -2.96 -5.06 14.84
N GLY A 146 -3.57 -4.08 14.18
CA GLY A 146 -3.20 -2.66 14.34
C GLY A 146 -1.83 -2.34 13.74
N VAL A 147 -1.39 -3.11 12.74
CA VAL A 147 0.00 -3.12 12.26
C VAL A 147 0.12 -2.74 10.80
N ILE A 148 1.33 -2.35 10.40
CA ILE A 148 1.72 -2.19 9.00
C ILE A 148 2.36 -3.51 8.53
N VAL A 149 1.90 -4.01 7.39
CA VAL A 149 2.49 -5.13 6.63
C VAL A 149 3.11 -4.55 5.37
N SER A 150 4.40 -4.77 5.17
CA SER A 150 5.10 -4.26 4.00
C SER A 150 6.12 -5.25 3.46
N TYR A 151 6.23 -5.29 2.15
CA TYR A 151 7.28 -5.97 1.41
C TYR A 151 7.40 -5.40 0.00
N ASN A 152 8.57 -5.58 -0.59
CA ASN A 152 8.86 -5.27 -1.99
C ASN A 152 9.30 -6.53 -2.72
N THR A 153 8.94 -6.65 -3.99
CA THR A 153 9.38 -7.73 -4.86
C THR A 153 10.28 -7.18 -5.94
N GLN A 154 11.46 -7.74 -6.07
CA GLN A 154 12.40 -7.37 -7.14
C GLN A 154 13.21 -8.59 -7.61
N SER A 155 13.72 -8.51 -8.83
CA SER A 155 14.65 -9.55 -9.35
C SER A 155 15.96 -9.54 -8.55
N PRO A 156 16.58 -10.70 -8.30
CA PRO A 156 17.90 -10.78 -7.66
C PRO A 156 19.01 -10.10 -8.49
N ASN A 157 18.76 -9.80 -9.76
CA ASN A 157 19.73 -9.12 -10.64
C ASN A 157 19.61 -7.58 -10.57
N VAL A 158 18.71 -7.03 -9.78
CA VAL A 158 18.62 -5.58 -9.57
C VAL A 158 19.80 -5.15 -8.72
N ALA A 159 20.57 -4.18 -9.21
CA ALA A 159 21.70 -3.66 -8.46
C ALA A 159 21.21 -3.00 -7.15
N GLU A 160 21.96 -3.22 -6.08
CA GLU A 160 21.66 -2.62 -4.78
C GLU A 160 21.54 -1.09 -4.89
N GLY A 161 20.53 -0.51 -4.25
CA GLY A 161 20.26 0.93 -4.27
C GLY A 161 19.68 1.48 -5.59
N SER A 162 19.52 0.65 -6.64
CA SER A 162 18.98 1.12 -7.92
C SER A 162 17.46 1.15 -7.99
N ASN A 163 16.78 0.49 -7.05
CA ASN A 163 15.31 0.50 -6.97
C ASN A 163 14.82 1.74 -6.22
N PRO A 164 14.16 2.71 -6.88
CA PRO A 164 13.81 3.99 -6.28
C PRO A 164 12.72 3.92 -5.21
N VAL A 165 12.09 2.77 -5.02
CA VAL A 165 11.05 2.55 -4.00
C VAL A 165 11.52 1.67 -2.84
N VAL A 166 12.75 1.14 -2.91
CA VAL A 166 13.42 0.45 -1.81
C VAL A 166 14.40 1.43 -1.16
N LEU A 167 14.01 1.94 0.00
CA LEU A 167 14.73 2.98 0.72
C LEU A 167 15.65 2.35 1.78
N GLU A 168 16.66 3.10 2.20
CA GLU A 168 17.53 2.70 3.32
C GLU A 168 16.72 2.52 4.61
N GLY A 169 17.05 1.48 5.39
CA GLY A 169 16.31 1.14 6.61
C GLY A 169 14.89 0.59 6.36
N ALA A 170 14.62 0.12 5.15
CA ALA A 170 13.35 -0.52 4.81
C ALA A 170 13.09 -1.78 5.63
N LEU A 171 11.90 -1.87 6.21
CA LEU A 171 11.39 -3.04 6.90
C LEU A 171 10.57 -3.90 5.95
N ALA A 172 10.68 -5.20 6.10
CA ALA A 172 9.85 -6.15 5.36
C ALA A 172 9.41 -7.31 6.27
N ILE A 173 8.28 -7.89 5.90
CA ILE A 173 7.82 -9.17 6.44
C ILE A 173 7.47 -10.08 5.26
N ASN A 174 7.92 -11.31 5.27
CA ASN A 174 7.60 -12.27 4.21
C ASN A 174 6.10 -12.59 4.25
N PRO A 175 5.32 -12.32 3.19
CA PRO A 175 3.87 -12.51 3.22
C PRO A 175 3.43 -13.98 3.17
N VAL A 176 4.37 -14.92 3.02
CA VAL A 176 4.10 -16.36 2.96
C VAL A 176 4.27 -17.00 4.34
N ASN A 177 5.46 -16.86 4.94
CA ASN A 177 5.75 -17.47 6.25
C ASN A 177 5.64 -16.48 7.43
N TRP A 178 5.34 -15.21 7.17
CA TRP A 178 5.19 -14.14 8.16
C TRP A 178 6.43 -13.92 9.03
N SER A 179 7.60 -14.24 8.50
CA SER A 179 8.89 -13.99 9.14
C SER A 179 9.47 -12.64 8.69
N ARG A 180 10.13 -11.98 9.62
CA ARG A 180 10.97 -10.80 9.35
C ARG A 180 12.44 -11.16 9.10
N GLU A 181 12.78 -12.43 9.30
CA GLU A 181 14.10 -12.96 9.04
C GLU A 181 14.29 -13.22 7.55
N GLU A 182 15.54 -13.22 7.08
CA GLU A 182 15.91 -13.60 5.71
C GLU A 182 15.77 -15.12 5.49
N THR A 183 14.62 -15.65 5.81
CA THR A 183 14.32 -17.07 5.67
C THR A 183 13.41 -17.27 4.47
N PRO A 184 13.86 -17.96 3.42
CA PRO A 184 13.00 -18.25 2.28
C PRO A 184 11.79 -19.07 2.71
N ALA A 185 10.62 -18.72 2.16
CA ALA A 185 9.43 -19.56 2.28
C ALA A 185 9.51 -20.72 1.28
N GLY A 186 9.07 -21.90 1.69
CA GLY A 186 8.96 -23.05 0.80
C GLY A 186 7.81 -22.89 -0.20
N THR A 187 7.91 -23.55 -1.35
CA THR A 187 6.84 -23.53 -2.37
C THR A 187 5.54 -24.18 -1.89
N ASP A 188 5.62 -25.03 -0.89
CA ASP A 188 4.49 -25.70 -0.21
C ASP A 188 3.78 -24.79 0.81
N GLU A 189 4.43 -23.74 1.27
CA GLU A 189 3.85 -22.72 2.15
C GLU A 189 3.05 -21.67 1.37
N GLY A 190 3.37 -21.48 0.08
CA GLY A 190 2.73 -20.49 -0.77
C GLY A 190 1.37 -20.98 -1.28
N LEU A 191 0.33 -20.13 -1.17
CA LEU A 191 -0.99 -20.40 -1.73
C LEU A 191 -1.06 -20.20 -3.25
N GLY A 192 -0.01 -19.67 -3.87
CA GLY A 192 0.05 -19.33 -5.28
C GLY A 192 -0.62 -18.01 -5.64
N SER A 193 -0.81 -17.78 -6.94
CA SER A 193 -1.46 -16.58 -7.47
C SER A 193 -2.86 -16.88 -7.96
N PHE A 194 -3.82 -16.04 -7.63
CA PHE A 194 -5.17 -16.14 -8.18
C PHE A 194 -5.24 -15.45 -9.55
N MET A 195 -5.68 -16.20 -10.54
CA MET A 195 -5.91 -15.70 -11.90
C MET A 195 -7.42 -15.69 -12.18
N PRO A 196 -8.09 -14.52 -12.15
CA PRO A 196 -9.56 -14.42 -12.22
C PRO A 196 -10.18 -15.11 -13.45
N ASN A 197 -9.49 -15.03 -14.59
CA ASN A 197 -9.97 -15.60 -15.85
C ASN A 197 -9.74 -17.12 -15.99
N ALA A 198 -8.93 -17.72 -15.13
CA ALA A 198 -8.63 -19.14 -15.15
C ALA A 198 -9.36 -19.92 -14.05
N GLY A 199 -9.92 -19.24 -13.06
CA GLY A 199 -10.60 -19.87 -11.92
C GLY A 199 -9.68 -20.76 -11.07
N VAL A 200 -8.37 -20.59 -11.17
CA VAL A 200 -7.36 -21.49 -10.59
C VAL A 200 -6.33 -20.69 -9.83
N PHE A 201 -5.94 -21.17 -8.65
CA PHE A 201 -4.68 -20.79 -8.04
C PHE A 201 -3.55 -21.43 -8.83
N MET A 202 -2.76 -20.64 -9.50
CA MET A 202 -1.53 -21.14 -10.12
C MET A 202 -0.40 -21.03 -9.08
N GLN A 203 0.18 -22.15 -8.69
CA GLN A 203 1.47 -22.15 -8.03
C GLN A 203 2.50 -21.65 -9.04
N VAL A 204 3.02 -20.46 -8.82
CA VAL A 204 4.17 -19.94 -9.57
C VAL A 204 5.41 -20.41 -8.84
N PRO A 205 6.31 -21.18 -9.48
CA PRO A 205 7.61 -21.45 -8.89
C PRO A 205 8.29 -20.12 -8.59
N GLN A 206 8.69 -19.92 -7.35
CA GLN A 206 9.49 -18.76 -6.92
C GLN A 206 10.96 -18.98 -7.27
#